data_f69582b2801ee153a4fbc81e9c802b4a
#
_entry.id   f69582b2801ee153a4fbc81e9c802b4a
#
_cell.length_a   1.000
_cell.length_b   1.000
_cell.length_c   1.000
_cell.angle_alpha   90.00
_cell.angle_beta   90.00
_cell.angle_gamma   90.00
#
_symmetry.space_group_name_H-M   'P 1'
#
loop_
_entity.id
_entity.type
_entity.pdbx_description
1 polymer ?
#
loop_
_entity_poly.entity_id
_entity_poly.type
_entity_poly.pdbx_seq_one_letter_code
_entity_poly.pdbx_strand_id
1 'polypeptide(L)'
;VLKQHEKKEKSAAYKTGVIIAGLLLIPILITFIVCLSNGGGLNTFAVVTASMLLVAAMTVVPLMAQQKKLTKCIICSVFALLLIFFFVDRMYSSNEFMLWSIPTIFGLSIVLFPFVIRGIELPPALSDKKALITMLWDTLWLFLTNIEVCGHTNDVAGMKAGCIIAFVFVLAAWLIFFDARYLNANGFIKSAIIVLIASVWTAFADDICEFLIFGTRQITIKSVNFSDWTSNICVNANVYAIVLVSGVIIASILFVAGGIRAFANKK
;
A
#
# COMPACT_ATOMS: atom_id res chain seq x y z
N VAL A 1 -34.77 -26.93 0.33
CA VAL A 1 -33.69 -27.55 1.13
C VAL A 1 -32.48 -26.61 1.18
N LEU A 2 -31.92 -26.13 0.04
CA LEU A 2 -30.72 -25.25 0.01
C LEU A 2 -30.91 -23.95 0.77
N LYS A 3 -32.03 -23.22 0.58
CA LYS A 3 -32.30 -21.95 1.28
C LYS A 3 -32.48 -22.16 2.80
N GLN A 4 -33.00 -23.28 3.26
CA GLN A 4 -33.11 -23.60 4.68
C GLN A 4 -31.77 -23.91 5.32
N HIS A 5 -30.89 -24.60 4.62
CA HIS A 5 -29.52 -24.91 5.07
C HIS A 5 -28.70 -23.62 5.22
N GLU A 6 -28.74 -22.73 4.22
CA GLU A 6 -28.08 -21.44 4.22
C GLU A 6 -28.57 -20.51 5.35
N LYS A 7 -29.88 -20.50 5.63
CA LYS A 7 -30.46 -19.74 6.76
C LYS A 7 -30.02 -20.30 8.11
N LYS A 8 -29.85 -21.63 8.22
CA LYS A 8 -29.39 -22.29 9.46
C LYS A 8 -27.91 -22.01 9.71
N GLU A 9 -27.07 -22.05 8.69
CA GLU A 9 -25.64 -21.73 8.79
C GLU A 9 -25.40 -20.24 9.16
N LYS A 10 -26.13 -19.30 8.54
CA LYS A 10 -26.06 -17.88 8.89
C LYS A 10 -26.49 -17.64 10.35
N SER A 11 -27.50 -18.36 10.84
CA SER A 11 -27.93 -18.29 12.24
C SER A 11 -26.86 -18.83 13.20
N ALA A 12 -26.17 -19.92 12.84
CA ALA A 12 -25.09 -20.49 13.65
C ALA A 12 -23.90 -19.54 13.74
N ALA A 13 -23.41 -19.01 12.60
CA ALA A 13 -22.32 -18.05 12.56
C ALA A 13 -22.61 -16.79 13.39
N TYR A 14 -23.83 -16.26 13.29
CA TYR A 14 -24.25 -15.13 14.11
C TYR A 14 -24.21 -15.44 15.61
N LYS A 15 -24.74 -16.58 16.03
CA LYS A 15 -24.69 -17.03 17.44
C LYS A 15 -23.26 -17.18 17.94
N THR A 16 -22.38 -17.78 17.13
CA THR A 16 -20.95 -17.88 17.46
C THR A 16 -20.32 -16.50 17.61
N GLY A 17 -20.63 -15.56 16.72
CA GLY A 17 -20.16 -14.17 16.82
C GLY A 17 -20.58 -13.49 18.11
N VAL A 18 -21.85 -13.68 18.54
CA VAL A 18 -22.37 -13.12 19.82
C VAL A 18 -21.63 -13.73 21.02
N ILE A 19 -21.38 -15.04 21.01
CA ILE A 19 -20.62 -15.71 22.10
C ILE A 19 -19.20 -15.15 22.17
N ILE A 20 -18.49 -15.04 21.02
CA ILE A 20 -17.13 -14.49 21.00
C ILE A 20 -17.15 -13.03 21.48
N ALA A 21 -18.10 -12.21 21.05
CA ALA A 21 -18.24 -10.84 21.53
C ALA A 21 -18.42 -10.77 23.06
N GLY A 22 -19.25 -11.65 23.61
CA GLY A 22 -19.43 -11.79 25.07
C GLY A 22 -18.13 -12.16 25.80
N LEU A 23 -17.36 -13.11 25.25
CA LEU A 23 -16.07 -13.50 25.83
C LEU A 23 -15.04 -12.36 25.79
N LEU A 24 -15.04 -11.53 24.74
CA LEU A 24 -14.15 -10.37 24.65
C LEU A 24 -14.49 -9.25 25.65
N LEU A 25 -15.69 -9.20 26.21
CA LEU A 25 -16.05 -8.28 27.26
C LEU A 25 -15.38 -8.62 28.61
N ILE A 26 -15.02 -9.89 28.84
CA ILE A 26 -14.41 -10.33 30.10
C ILE A 26 -13.10 -9.61 30.40
N PRO A 27 -12.07 -9.60 29.50
CA PRO A 27 -10.83 -8.87 29.77
C PRO A 27 -11.04 -7.35 29.88
N ILE A 28 -12.02 -6.78 29.18
CA ILE A 28 -12.39 -5.37 29.30
C ILE A 28 -12.90 -5.07 30.70
N LEU A 29 -13.84 -5.86 31.21
CA LEU A 29 -14.39 -5.70 32.57
C LEU A 29 -13.34 -5.91 33.66
N ILE A 30 -12.50 -6.94 33.53
CA ILE A 30 -11.41 -7.20 34.50
C ILE A 30 -10.47 -6.00 34.54
N THR A 31 -10.01 -5.52 33.38
CA THR A 31 -9.10 -4.37 33.31
C THR A 31 -9.73 -3.11 33.89
N PHE A 32 -11.02 -2.87 33.63
CA PHE A 32 -11.75 -1.74 34.19
C PHE A 32 -11.77 -1.79 35.72
N ILE A 33 -12.11 -2.95 36.32
CA ILE A 33 -12.13 -3.14 37.78
C ILE A 33 -10.73 -2.94 38.37
N VAL A 34 -9.70 -3.49 37.74
CA VAL A 34 -8.30 -3.35 38.20
C VAL A 34 -7.85 -1.89 38.14
N CYS A 35 -8.17 -1.16 37.09
CA CYS A 35 -7.85 0.26 36.98
C CYS A 35 -8.55 1.10 38.03
N LEU A 36 -9.79 0.79 38.37
CA LEU A 36 -10.52 1.48 39.43
C LEU A 36 -9.96 1.17 40.85
N SER A 37 -9.63 -0.09 41.10
CA SER A 37 -9.16 -0.53 42.44
C SER A 37 -7.74 -0.05 42.75
N ASN A 38 -6.86 0.03 41.75
CA ASN A 38 -5.46 0.42 41.95
C ASN A 38 -5.21 1.94 41.78
N GLY A 39 -6.25 2.75 41.58
CA GLY A 39 -6.08 4.18 41.28
C GLY A 39 -5.32 4.42 39.97
N GLY A 40 -5.20 3.40 39.10
CA GLY A 40 -4.51 3.45 37.83
C GLY A 40 -5.26 4.32 36.80
N GLY A 41 -4.51 4.96 35.94
CA GLY A 41 -5.09 5.79 34.89
C GLY A 41 -5.95 4.95 33.90
N LEU A 42 -7.05 5.52 33.42
CA LEU A 42 -7.96 4.90 32.45
C LEU A 42 -7.28 4.59 31.09
N ASN A 43 -6.04 5.04 30.90
CA ASN A 43 -5.30 4.81 29.65
C ASN A 43 -5.07 3.32 29.37
N THR A 44 -4.67 2.54 30.39
CA THR A 44 -4.50 1.08 30.22
C THR A 44 -5.80 0.39 29.85
N PHE A 45 -6.91 0.78 30.50
CA PHE A 45 -8.23 0.29 30.14
C PHE A 45 -8.59 0.63 28.67
N ALA A 46 -8.29 1.84 28.21
CA ALA A 46 -8.57 2.28 26.87
C ALA A 46 -7.75 1.48 25.81
N VAL A 47 -6.46 1.22 26.07
CA VAL A 47 -5.59 0.40 25.21
C VAL A 47 -6.12 -1.04 25.12
N VAL A 48 -6.47 -1.65 26.26
CA VAL A 48 -7.04 -3.02 26.28
C VAL A 48 -8.36 -3.06 25.52
N THR A 49 -9.24 -2.08 25.72
CA THR A 49 -10.51 -1.98 25.02
C THR A 49 -10.31 -1.87 23.52
N ALA A 50 -9.41 -1.00 23.05
CA ALA A 50 -9.07 -0.85 21.65
C ALA A 50 -8.47 -2.14 21.04
N SER A 51 -7.64 -2.86 21.81
CA SER A 51 -7.09 -4.15 21.40
C SER A 51 -8.18 -5.22 21.26
N MET A 52 -9.14 -5.27 22.20
CA MET A 52 -10.29 -6.17 22.09
C MET A 52 -11.20 -5.82 20.91
N LEU A 53 -11.36 -4.52 20.60
CA LEU A 53 -12.06 -4.09 19.38
C LEU A 53 -11.35 -4.56 18.10
N LEU A 54 -10.02 -4.57 18.07
CA LEU A 54 -9.26 -5.12 16.93
C LEU A 54 -9.51 -6.62 16.78
N VAL A 55 -9.45 -7.38 17.88
CA VAL A 55 -9.78 -8.82 17.87
C VAL A 55 -11.23 -9.04 17.43
N ALA A 56 -12.17 -8.24 17.91
CA ALA A 56 -13.58 -8.30 17.49
C ALA A 56 -13.76 -7.97 16.01
N ALA A 57 -13.04 -6.98 15.49
CA ALA A 57 -13.07 -6.63 14.07
C ALA A 57 -12.64 -7.80 13.18
N MET A 58 -11.63 -8.57 13.61
CA MET A 58 -11.09 -9.70 12.84
C MET A 58 -11.90 -11.01 13.03
N THR A 59 -12.58 -11.19 14.14
CA THR A 59 -13.29 -12.45 14.48
C THR A 59 -14.81 -12.30 14.42
N VAL A 60 -15.37 -11.28 15.08
CA VAL A 60 -16.82 -11.09 15.20
C VAL A 60 -17.43 -10.49 13.94
N VAL A 61 -16.78 -9.46 13.37
CA VAL A 61 -17.33 -8.76 12.19
C VAL A 61 -17.52 -9.70 10.99
N PRO A 62 -16.59 -10.61 10.61
CA PRO A 62 -16.80 -11.56 9.52
C PRO A 62 -17.95 -12.53 9.75
N LEU A 63 -18.22 -12.90 11.03
CA LEU A 63 -19.29 -13.81 11.40
C LEU A 63 -20.67 -13.15 11.39
N MET A 64 -20.73 -11.88 11.82
CA MET A 64 -21.99 -11.15 11.96
C MET A 64 -22.38 -10.34 10.72
N ALA A 65 -21.42 -9.88 9.94
CA ALA A 65 -21.69 -9.10 8.75
C ALA A 65 -22.38 -9.94 7.66
N GLN A 66 -23.53 -9.49 7.18
CA GLN A 66 -24.27 -10.19 6.12
C GLN A 66 -23.72 -9.88 4.72
N GLN A 67 -23.26 -8.64 4.50
CA GLN A 67 -22.76 -8.18 3.21
C GLN A 67 -21.42 -7.45 3.40
N LYS A 68 -20.59 -7.49 2.33
CA LYS A 68 -19.30 -6.77 2.26
C LYS A 68 -18.40 -7.08 3.48
N LYS A 69 -18.37 -8.36 3.89
CA LYS A 69 -17.70 -8.83 5.11
C LYS A 69 -16.24 -8.37 5.18
N LEU A 70 -15.50 -8.60 4.09
CA LEU A 70 -14.07 -8.24 4.02
C LEU A 70 -13.86 -6.74 4.17
N THR A 71 -14.63 -5.92 3.46
CA THR A 71 -14.54 -4.45 3.54
C THR A 71 -14.81 -3.96 4.95
N LYS A 72 -15.87 -4.45 5.60
CA LYS A 72 -16.21 -4.09 6.98
C LYS A 72 -15.13 -4.52 7.96
N CYS A 73 -14.63 -5.74 7.81
CA CYS A 73 -13.55 -6.27 8.64
C CYS A 73 -12.30 -5.37 8.54
N ILE A 74 -11.86 -5.04 7.32
CA ILE A 74 -10.68 -4.20 7.10
C ILE A 74 -10.89 -2.80 7.72
N ILE A 75 -12.01 -2.15 7.45
CA ILE A 75 -12.29 -0.80 7.97
C ILE A 75 -12.31 -0.81 9.50
N CYS A 76 -13.03 -1.76 10.11
CA CYS A 76 -13.09 -1.88 11.57
C CYS A 76 -11.72 -2.19 12.18
N SER A 77 -10.92 -3.05 11.53
CA SER A 77 -9.57 -3.39 12.02
C SER A 77 -8.61 -2.21 11.95
N VAL A 78 -8.60 -1.47 10.84
CA VAL A 78 -7.76 -0.26 10.71
C VAL A 78 -8.17 0.79 11.72
N PHE A 79 -9.48 1.01 11.91
CA PHE A 79 -9.97 1.96 12.91
C PHE A 79 -9.57 1.56 14.33
N ALA A 80 -9.72 0.27 14.70
CA ALA A 80 -9.31 -0.22 16.02
C ALA A 80 -7.79 -0.10 16.23
N LEU A 81 -6.99 -0.34 15.19
CA LEU A 81 -5.54 -0.16 15.24
C LEU A 81 -5.16 1.31 15.48
N LEU A 82 -5.82 2.24 14.82
CA LEU A 82 -5.60 3.68 15.06
C LEU A 82 -6.01 4.10 16.47
N LEU A 83 -7.07 3.52 17.03
CA LEU A 83 -7.42 3.74 18.43
C LEU A 83 -6.34 3.22 19.39
N ILE A 84 -5.73 2.06 19.08
CA ILE A 84 -4.60 1.56 19.89
C ILE A 84 -3.46 2.57 19.86
N PHE A 85 -3.02 3.03 18.69
CA PHE A 85 -1.95 4.03 18.58
C PHE A 85 -2.29 5.31 19.33
N PHE A 86 -3.53 5.80 19.21
CA PHE A 86 -3.98 7.00 19.90
C PHE A 86 -3.91 6.85 21.43
N PHE A 87 -4.41 5.74 21.99
CA PHE A 87 -4.39 5.53 23.43
C PHE A 87 -3.01 5.21 23.96
N VAL A 88 -2.15 4.52 23.20
CA VAL A 88 -0.75 4.30 23.55
C VAL A 88 0.01 5.63 23.59
N ASP A 89 -0.17 6.49 22.59
CA ASP A 89 0.41 7.82 22.56
C ASP A 89 -0.01 8.66 23.79
N ARG A 90 -1.29 8.61 24.14
CA ARG A 90 -1.79 9.29 25.36
C ARG A 90 -1.24 8.68 26.65
N MET A 91 -1.04 7.38 26.69
CA MET A 91 -0.49 6.67 27.86
C MET A 91 0.96 7.09 28.14
N TYR A 92 1.77 7.22 27.08
CA TYR A 92 3.19 7.59 27.20
C TYR A 92 3.46 9.09 27.02
N SER A 93 2.45 9.88 26.63
CA SER A 93 2.57 11.32 26.34
C SER A 93 3.67 11.62 25.31
N SER A 94 3.84 10.71 24.32
CA SER A 94 4.93 10.77 23.35
C SER A 94 4.70 11.80 22.26
N ASN A 95 3.44 12.13 21.93
CA ASN A 95 3.01 12.97 20.81
C ASN A 95 3.47 12.43 19.44
N GLU A 96 3.58 11.09 19.32
CA GLU A 96 4.05 10.38 18.13
C GLU A 96 2.92 9.67 17.37
N PHE A 97 1.66 9.93 17.71
CA PHE A 97 0.50 9.29 17.09
C PHE A 97 0.52 9.35 15.56
N MET A 98 0.83 10.51 15.00
CA MET A 98 0.89 10.68 13.54
C MET A 98 2.06 9.92 12.93
N LEU A 99 3.23 9.92 13.60
CA LEU A 99 4.42 9.19 13.17
C LEU A 99 4.17 7.68 13.04
N TRP A 100 3.35 7.09 13.91
CA TRP A 100 3.00 5.67 13.82
C TRP A 100 1.83 5.41 12.86
N SER A 101 0.84 6.30 12.86
CA SER A 101 -0.41 6.11 12.10
C SER A 101 -0.22 6.26 10.60
N ILE A 102 0.47 7.31 10.15
CA ILE A 102 0.59 7.65 8.73
C ILE A 102 1.36 6.57 7.94
N PRO A 103 2.58 6.13 8.35
CA PRO A 103 3.29 5.06 7.66
C PRO A 103 2.53 3.72 7.71
N THR A 104 1.84 3.44 8.83
CA THR A 104 1.04 2.22 8.97
C THR A 104 -0.15 2.21 8.01
N ILE A 105 -0.88 3.33 7.89
CA ILE A 105 -1.98 3.46 6.92
C ILE A 105 -1.44 3.31 5.50
N PHE A 106 -0.31 3.93 5.17
CA PHE A 106 0.33 3.79 3.86
C PHE A 106 0.64 2.32 3.55
N GLY A 107 1.35 1.62 4.44
CA GLY A 107 1.70 0.21 4.25
C GLY A 107 0.47 -0.71 4.11
N LEU A 108 -0.56 -0.48 4.93
CA LEU A 108 -1.81 -1.23 4.85
C LEU A 108 -2.62 -0.87 3.60
N SER A 109 -2.59 0.39 3.14
CA SER A 109 -3.39 0.82 1.99
C SER A 109 -2.95 0.14 0.70
N ILE A 110 -1.67 -0.03 0.46
CA ILE A 110 -1.15 -0.71 -0.74
C ILE A 110 -1.79 -2.09 -0.92
N VAL A 111 -1.98 -2.83 0.18
CA VAL A 111 -2.53 -4.19 0.13
C VAL A 111 -4.04 -4.21 0.29
N LEU A 112 -4.58 -3.44 1.25
CA LEU A 112 -5.98 -3.59 1.68
C LEU A 112 -6.94 -2.63 0.98
N PHE A 113 -6.49 -1.44 0.58
CA PHE A 113 -7.39 -0.45 -0.01
C PHE A 113 -8.04 -0.90 -1.33
N PRO A 114 -7.38 -1.67 -2.22
CA PRO A 114 -8.04 -2.26 -3.39
C PRO A 114 -9.26 -3.13 -3.05
N PHE A 115 -9.23 -3.85 -1.91
CA PHE A 115 -10.37 -4.65 -1.45
C PHE A 115 -11.45 -3.78 -0.84
N VAL A 116 -11.08 -2.74 -0.11
CA VAL A 116 -12.02 -1.78 0.49
C VAL A 116 -12.78 -1.05 -0.59
N ILE A 117 -12.10 -0.47 -1.58
CA ILE A 117 -12.73 0.32 -2.65
C ILE A 117 -13.65 -0.52 -3.54
N ARG A 118 -13.35 -1.81 -3.72
CA ARG A 118 -14.24 -2.74 -4.42
C ARG A 118 -15.56 -2.93 -3.69
N GLY A 119 -15.55 -2.95 -2.37
CA GLY A 119 -16.74 -3.11 -1.54
C GLY A 119 -17.54 -1.83 -1.35
N ILE A 120 -17.01 -0.66 -1.69
CA ILE A 120 -17.70 0.62 -1.58
C ILE A 120 -18.45 0.92 -2.88
N GLU A 121 -19.70 1.34 -2.75
CA GLU A 121 -20.50 1.86 -3.85
C GLU A 121 -20.16 3.33 -4.05
N LEU A 122 -19.50 3.62 -5.18
CA LEU A 122 -19.16 4.98 -5.56
C LEU A 122 -20.28 5.61 -6.40
N PRO A 123 -20.36 6.95 -6.42
CA PRO A 123 -21.23 7.64 -7.37
C PRO A 123 -20.99 7.19 -8.82
N PRO A 124 -22.01 7.22 -9.69
CA PRO A 124 -21.90 6.73 -11.08
C PRO A 124 -20.70 7.28 -11.85
N ALA A 125 -20.34 8.55 -11.63
CA ALA A 125 -19.20 9.21 -12.28
C ALA A 125 -17.83 8.65 -11.86
N LEU A 126 -17.73 7.91 -10.75
CA LEU A 126 -16.50 7.37 -10.18
C LEU A 126 -16.46 5.84 -10.11
N SER A 127 -17.56 5.18 -10.49
CA SER A 127 -17.74 3.73 -10.33
C SER A 127 -16.69 2.89 -11.07
N ASP A 128 -16.28 3.31 -12.26
CA ASP A 128 -15.28 2.71 -13.12
C ASP A 128 -13.85 3.19 -12.85
N LYS A 129 -13.69 4.21 -11.98
CA LYS A 129 -12.41 4.85 -11.66
C LYS A 129 -11.76 4.32 -10.38
N LYS A 130 -12.22 3.20 -9.83
CA LYS A 130 -11.72 2.64 -8.56
C LYS A 130 -10.20 2.43 -8.54
N ALA A 131 -9.63 1.95 -9.64
CA ALA A 131 -8.17 1.77 -9.73
C ALA A 131 -7.41 3.11 -9.72
N LEU A 132 -7.96 4.14 -10.37
CA LEU A 132 -7.40 5.50 -10.34
C LEU A 132 -7.43 6.08 -8.93
N ILE A 133 -8.56 5.90 -8.23
CA ILE A 133 -8.70 6.35 -6.83
C ILE A 133 -7.69 5.64 -5.93
N THR A 134 -7.46 4.33 -6.12
CA THR A 134 -6.44 3.58 -5.38
C THR A 134 -5.05 4.16 -5.63
N MET A 135 -4.70 4.40 -6.88
CA MET A 135 -3.38 4.94 -7.24
C MET A 135 -3.16 6.36 -6.67
N LEU A 136 -4.20 7.21 -6.71
CA LEU A 136 -4.16 8.54 -6.08
C LEU A 136 -4.02 8.46 -4.56
N TRP A 137 -4.75 7.54 -3.93
CA TRP A 137 -4.71 7.31 -2.49
C TRP A 137 -3.31 6.89 -2.03
N ASP A 138 -2.72 5.88 -2.68
CA ASP A 138 -1.39 5.37 -2.31
C ASP A 138 -0.30 6.43 -2.58
N THR A 139 -0.43 7.20 -3.66
CA THR A 139 0.46 8.34 -3.95
C THR A 139 0.38 9.39 -2.82
N LEU A 140 -0.82 9.77 -2.39
CA LEU A 140 -1.01 10.75 -1.31
C LEU A 140 -0.34 10.27 -0.01
N TRP A 141 -0.62 9.03 0.41
CA TRP A 141 -0.06 8.49 1.66
C TRP A 141 1.45 8.31 1.63
N LEU A 142 2.04 8.03 0.46
CA LEU A 142 3.50 7.99 0.30
C LEU A 142 4.14 9.34 0.63
N PHE A 143 3.60 10.44 0.06
CA PHE A 143 4.12 11.78 0.33
C PHE A 143 3.87 12.21 1.78
N LEU A 144 2.68 11.94 2.33
CA LEU A 144 2.39 12.22 3.73
C LEU A 144 3.33 11.48 4.67
N THR A 145 3.66 10.21 4.38
CA THR A 145 4.62 9.43 5.18
C THR A 145 6.00 10.07 5.18
N ASN A 146 6.50 10.49 4.01
CA ASN A 146 7.80 11.16 3.93
C ASN A 146 7.81 12.50 4.69
N ILE A 147 6.76 13.30 4.54
CA ILE A 147 6.64 14.59 5.22
C ILE A 147 6.59 14.39 6.74
N GLU A 148 5.82 13.42 7.24
CA GLU A 148 5.67 13.17 8.67
C GLU A 148 6.97 12.65 9.29
N VAL A 149 7.61 11.65 8.68
CA VAL A 149 8.83 11.06 9.21
C VAL A 149 9.97 12.08 9.26
N CYS A 150 10.19 12.83 8.17
CA CYS A 150 11.24 13.84 8.13
C CYS A 150 10.88 15.10 8.95
N GLY A 151 9.58 15.44 9.02
CA GLY A 151 9.10 16.55 9.86
C GLY A 151 9.31 16.27 11.34
N HIS A 152 9.07 15.05 11.78
CA HIS A 152 9.30 14.64 13.16
C HIS A 152 10.78 14.74 13.58
N THR A 153 11.69 14.40 12.66
CA THR A 153 13.15 14.53 12.89
C THR A 153 13.71 15.91 12.60
N ASN A 154 12.89 16.88 12.17
CA ASN A 154 13.28 18.20 11.70
C ASN A 154 14.29 18.17 10.54
N ASP A 155 14.30 17.08 9.76
CA ASP A 155 15.18 16.91 8.61
C ASP A 155 14.53 17.47 7.33
N VAL A 156 14.63 18.77 7.15
CA VAL A 156 14.11 19.47 5.97
C VAL A 156 14.82 19.03 4.68
N ALA A 157 16.12 18.75 4.75
CA ALA A 157 16.90 18.31 3.60
C ALA A 157 16.49 16.89 3.18
N GLY A 158 16.35 15.98 4.13
CA GLY A 158 15.83 14.61 3.90
C GLY A 158 14.40 14.62 3.39
N MET A 159 13.54 15.49 3.91
CA MET A 159 12.16 15.64 3.42
C MET A 159 12.13 16.05 1.94
N LYS A 160 12.95 17.06 1.56
CA LYS A 160 13.05 17.51 0.16
C LYS A 160 13.57 16.38 -0.74
N ALA A 161 14.66 15.75 -0.35
CA ALA A 161 15.25 14.64 -1.11
C ALA A 161 14.27 13.46 -1.23
N GLY A 162 13.64 13.05 -0.14
CA GLY A 162 12.66 11.98 -0.11
C GLY A 162 11.44 12.25 -0.98
N CYS A 163 10.92 13.50 -0.99
CA CYS A 163 9.83 13.89 -1.89
C CYS A 163 10.25 13.84 -3.37
N ILE A 164 11.48 14.22 -3.70
CA ILE A 164 12.00 14.15 -5.08
C ILE A 164 12.13 12.68 -5.51
N ILE A 165 12.73 11.85 -4.68
CA ILE A 165 12.87 10.40 -4.95
C ILE A 165 11.48 9.76 -5.11
N ALA A 166 10.57 10.01 -4.18
CA ALA A 166 9.20 9.52 -4.26
C ALA A 166 8.51 9.96 -5.56
N PHE A 167 8.65 11.23 -5.95
CA PHE A 167 8.10 11.76 -7.19
C PHE A 167 8.64 11.03 -8.43
N VAL A 168 9.95 10.82 -8.52
CA VAL A 168 10.58 10.10 -9.64
C VAL A 168 10.02 8.69 -9.77
N PHE A 169 9.92 7.92 -8.67
CA PHE A 169 9.38 6.55 -8.72
C PHE A 169 7.87 6.51 -8.94
N VAL A 170 7.12 7.43 -8.35
CA VAL A 170 5.67 7.56 -8.56
C VAL A 170 5.37 7.88 -10.02
N LEU A 171 6.17 8.71 -10.69
CA LEU A 171 5.98 9.03 -12.10
C LEU A 171 6.07 7.75 -12.97
N ALA A 172 7.06 6.88 -12.74
CA ALA A 172 7.14 5.58 -13.42
C ALA A 172 5.91 4.71 -13.15
N ALA A 173 5.49 4.62 -11.89
CA ALA A 173 4.31 3.85 -11.51
C ALA A 173 3.03 4.36 -12.20
N TRP A 174 2.87 5.70 -12.32
CA TRP A 174 1.76 6.30 -13.05
C TRP A 174 1.82 6.03 -14.55
N LEU A 175 3.00 6.08 -15.18
CA LEU A 175 3.16 5.74 -16.60
C LEU A 175 2.76 4.28 -16.85
N ILE A 176 3.23 3.35 -16.01
CA ILE A 176 2.86 1.93 -16.08
C ILE A 176 1.35 1.74 -15.86
N PHE A 177 0.78 2.45 -14.88
CA PHE A 177 -0.66 2.40 -14.61
C PHE A 177 -1.50 2.87 -15.80
N PHE A 178 -1.13 3.99 -16.43
CA PHE A 178 -1.84 4.50 -17.60
C PHE A 178 -1.73 3.56 -18.80
N ASP A 179 -0.55 2.99 -19.05
CA ASP A 179 -0.37 1.99 -20.09
C ASP A 179 -1.25 0.76 -19.83
N ALA A 180 -1.14 0.17 -18.65
CA ALA A 180 -1.89 -1.04 -18.31
C ALA A 180 -3.41 -0.85 -18.39
N ARG A 181 -3.92 0.32 -17.97
CA ARG A 181 -5.35 0.56 -17.78
C ARG A 181 -6.03 1.24 -18.98
N TYR A 182 -5.39 2.22 -19.58
CA TYR A 182 -6.04 3.11 -20.54
C TYR A 182 -5.51 2.96 -21.98
N LEU A 183 -4.33 2.40 -22.18
CA LEU A 183 -3.84 2.14 -23.53
C LEU A 183 -4.72 1.09 -24.21
N ASN A 184 -5.24 1.41 -25.38
CA ASN A 184 -6.04 0.49 -26.18
C ASN A 184 -5.15 -0.35 -27.10
N ALA A 185 -4.39 -1.29 -26.52
CA ALA A 185 -3.48 -2.18 -27.21
C ALA A 185 -3.61 -3.62 -26.70
N ASN A 186 -3.12 -4.60 -27.47
CA ASN A 186 -3.08 -5.98 -26.99
C ASN A 186 -2.07 -6.18 -25.84
N GLY A 187 -2.24 -7.25 -25.05
CA GLY A 187 -1.44 -7.49 -23.86
C GLY A 187 0.08 -7.56 -24.12
N PHE A 188 0.52 -8.05 -25.29
CA PHE A 188 1.95 -8.09 -25.63
C PHE A 188 2.54 -6.69 -25.82
N ILE A 189 1.82 -5.78 -26.51
CA ILE A 189 2.25 -4.40 -26.71
C ILE A 189 2.31 -3.66 -25.35
N LYS A 190 1.27 -3.81 -24.50
CA LYS A 190 1.28 -3.23 -23.15
C LYS A 190 2.47 -3.74 -22.34
N SER A 191 2.69 -5.06 -22.31
CA SER A 191 3.83 -5.64 -21.60
C SER A 191 5.16 -5.13 -22.13
N ALA A 192 5.30 -4.93 -23.45
CA ALA A 192 6.49 -4.36 -24.05
C ALA A 192 6.78 -2.93 -23.54
N ILE A 193 5.74 -2.08 -23.51
CA ILE A 193 5.86 -0.70 -23.03
C ILE A 193 6.21 -0.68 -21.53
N ILE A 194 5.55 -1.53 -20.72
CA ILE A 194 5.85 -1.64 -19.28
C ILE A 194 7.31 -2.04 -19.04
N VAL A 195 7.79 -3.07 -19.77
CA VAL A 195 9.20 -3.53 -19.67
C VAL A 195 10.15 -2.42 -20.08
N LEU A 196 9.84 -1.69 -21.15
CA LEU A 196 10.66 -0.58 -21.62
C LEU A 196 10.71 0.55 -20.58
N ILE A 197 9.55 0.99 -20.05
CA ILE A 197 9.48 2.01 -18.99
C ILE A 197 10.30 1.56 -17.79
N ALA A 198 10.10 0.33 -17.29
CA ALA A 198 10.80 -0.18 -16.12
C ALA A 198 12.31 -0.21 -16.34
N SER A 199 12.78 -0.67 -17.51
CA SER A 199 14.22 -0.77 -17.83
C SER A 199 14.88 0.60 -17.94
N VAL A 200 14.24 1.54 -18.65
CA VAL A 200 14.74 2.92 -18.79
C VAL A 200 14.75 3.61 -17.43
N TRP A 201 13.68 3.44 -16.64
CA TRP A 201 13.59 4.03 -15.32
C TRP A 201 14.67 3.51 -14.38
N THR A 202 14.87 2.19 -14.33
CA THR A 202 15.94 1.58 -13.51
C THR A 202 17.32 2.07 -13.92
N ALA A 203 17.55 2.30 -15.21
CA ALA A 203 18.84 2.76 -15.72
C ALA A 203 19.16 4.23 -15.41
N PHE A 204 18.13 5.08 -15.26
CA PHE A 204 18.33 6.53 -15.18
C PHE A 204 17.69 7.19 -13.95
N ALA A 205 16.89 6.47 -13.13
CA ALA A 205 16.21 7.08 -11.98
C ALA A 205 17.19 7.69 -10.98
N ASP A 206 18.32 7.04 -10.73
CA ASP A 206 19.37 7.49 -9.84
C ASP A 206 19.99 8.81 -10.34
N ASP A 207 20.39 8.85 -11.60
CA ASP A 207 20.94 10.06 -12.25
C ASP A 207 19.93 11.22 -12.23
N ILE A 208 18.63 10.92 -12.41
CA ILE A 208 17.55 11.93 -12.33
C ILE A 208 17.41 12.44 -10.90
N CYS A 209 17.44 11.56 -9.91
CA CYS A 209 17.37 11.93 -8.50
C CYS A 209 18.57 12.81 -8.10
N GLU A 210 19.80 12.42 -8.45
CA GLU A 210 21.00 13.20 -8.19
C GLU A 210 20.93 14.59 -8.83
N PHE A 211 20.48 14.65 -10.08
CA PHE A 211 20.31 15.94 -10.76
C PHE A 211 19.27 16.84 -10.06
N LEU A 212 18.14 16.29 -9.65
CA LEU A 212 17.08 17.07 -9.01
C LEU A 212 17.41 17.48 -7.57
N ILE A 213 18.20 16.68 -6.85
CA ILE A 213 18.57 16.94 -5.45
C ILE A 213 19.79 17.86 -5.37
N PHE A 214 20.82 17.55 -6.14
CA PHE A 214 22.16 18.18 -6.02
C PHE A 214 22.53 19.05 -7.21
N GLY A 215 21.80 19.03 -8.33
CA GLY A 215 22.13 19.75 -9.57
C GLY A 215 23.28 19.12 -10.35
N THR A 216 23.80 17.96 -9.95
CA THR A 216 24.91 17.28 -10.59
C THR A 216 24.46 16.56 -11.85
N ARG A 217 25.14 16.78 -12.98
CA ARG A 217 24.86 16.07 -14.25
C ARG A 217 25.79 14.88 -14.38
N GLN A 218 25.46 13.80 -13.74
CA GLN A 218 26.16 12.53 -13.89
C GLN A 218 25.30 11.60 -14.76
N ILE A 219 25.92 10.78 -15.59
CA ILE A 219 25.26 9.72 -16.36
C ILE A 219 25.99 8.43 -16.04
N THR A 220 25.49 7.70 -15.04
CA THR A 220 26.11 6.52 -14.47
C THR A 220 26.44 5.45 -15.52
N ILE A 221 25.55 5.27 -16.50
CA ILE A 221 25.71 4.27 -17.57
C ILE A 221 26.96 4.52 -18.45
N LYS A 222 27.54 5.72 -18.45
CA LYS A 222 28.81 5.98 -19.16
C LYS A 222 30.02 5.35 -18.51
N SER A 223 29.91 4.96 -17.26
CA SER A 223 30.96 4.31 -16.47
C SER A 223 30.94 2.78 -16.59
N VAL A 224 30.24 2.24 -17.58
CA VAL A 224 30.16 0.78 -17.81
C VAL A 224 31.56 0.22 -18.06
N ASN A 225 31.95 -0.74 -17.23
CA ASN A 225 33.18 -1.51 -17.36
C ASN A 225 32.94 -2.92 -16.85
N PHE A 226 32.62 -3.84 -17.72
CA PHE A 226 32.35 -5.25 -17.38
C PHE A 226 33.55 -6.03 -16.86
N SER A 227 34.75 -5.46 -16.92
CA SER A 227 35.94 -6.04 -16.32
C SER A 227 36.14 -5.65 -14.85
N ASP A 228 35.41 -4.62 -14.39
CA ASP A 228 35.47 -4.15 -13.00
C ASP A 228 34.09 -4.33 -12.32
N TRP A 229 34.05 -5.23 -11.34
CA TRP A 229 32.90 -5.51 -10.48
C TRP A 229 33.18 -5.19 -9.01
N THR A 230 34.22 -4.40 -8.74
CA THR A 230 34.64 -4.03 -7.39
C THR A 230 34.33 -2.57 -7.05
N SER A 231 34.45 -1.69 -8.02
CA SER A 231 34.09 -0.27 -7.87
C SER A 231 32.57 -0.09 -7.86
N ASN A 232 32.01 0.58 -6.84
CA ASN A 232 30.56 0.83 -6.72
C ASN A 232 30.00 1.52 -7.98
N ILE A 233 30.75 2.44 -8.58
CA ILE A 233 30.31 3.18 -9.77
C ILE A 233 30.21 2.22 -10.96
N CYS A 234 31.23 1.37 -11.19
CA CYS A 234 31.22 0.40 -12.29
C CYS A 234 30.17 -0.69 -12.08
N VAL A 235 29.98 -1.18 -10.85
CA VAL A 235 28.95 -2.17 -10.52
C VAL A 235 27.55 -1.64 -10.87
N ASN A 236 27.20 -0.44 -10.41
CA ASN A 236 25.91 0.18 -10.72
C ASN A 236 25.74 0.40 -12.23
N ALA A 237 26.78 0.93 -12.91
CA ALA A 237 26.75 1.15 -14.36
C ALA A 237 26.56 -0.16 -15.13
N ASN A 238 27.28 -1.22 -14.76
CA ASN A 238 27.19 -2.55 -15.38
C ASN A 238 25.78 -3.14 -15.20
N VAL A 239 25.20 -3.06 -14.00
CA VAL A 239 23.84 -3.55 -13.71
C VAL A 239 22.83 -2.75 -14.52
N TYR A 240 22.92 -1.43 -14.53
CA TYR A 240 22.00 -0.57 -15.28
C TYR A 240 22.06 -0.84 -16.79
N ALA A 241 23.27 -1.04 -17.33
CA ALA A 241 23.44 -1.41 -18.74
C ALA A 241 22.81 -2.77 -19.07
N ILE A 242 23.03 -3.79 -18.21
CA ILE A 242 22.42 -5.12 -18.41
C ILE A 242 20.90 -5.02 -18.37
N VAL A 243 20.33 -4.31 -17.38
CA VAL A 243 18.86 -4.14 -17.26
C VAL A 243 18.30 -3.41 -18.46
N LEU A 244 18.96 -2.34 -18.93
CA LEU A 244 18.51 -1.57 -20.08
C LEU A 244 18.54 -2.41 -21.35
N VAL A 245 19.67 -3.08 -21.65
CA VAL A 245 19.83 -3.89 -22.87
C VAL A 245 18.87 -5.07 -22.86
N SER A 246 18.80 -5.82 -21.76
CA SER A 246 17.86 -6.95 -21.66
C SER A 246 16.42 -6.50 -21.76
N GLY A 247 16.06 -5.37 -21.16
CA GLY A 247 14.73 -4.79 -21.25
C GLY A 247 14.34 -4.37 -22.66
N VAL A 248 15.26 -3.73 -23.40
CA VAL A 248 15.04 -3.37 -24.80
C VAL A 248 14.86 -4.63 -25.68
N ILE A 249 15.67 -5.67 -25.47
CA ILE A 249 15.53 -6.93 -26.20
C ILE A 249 14.18 -7.58 -25.92
N ILE A 250 13.79 -7.72 -24.65
CA ILE A 250 12.51 -8.32 -24.25
C ILE A 250 11.34 -7.48 -24.81
N ALA A 251 11.39 -6.17 -24.68
CA ALA A 251 10.36 -5.29 -25.22
C ALA A 251 10.22 -5.43 -26.74
N SER A 252 11.34 -5.51 -27.47
CA SER A 252 11.34 -5.70 -28.93
C SER A 252 10.68 -7.03 -29.34
N ILE A 253 10.99 -8.12 -28.64
CA ILE A 253 10.36 -9.43 -28.87
C ILE A 253 8.86 -9.35 -28.62
N LEU A 254 8.44 -8.72 -27.53
CA LEU A 254 7.02 -8.55 -27.20
C LEU A 254 6.30 -7.65 -28.20
N PHE A 255 6.93 -6.58 -28.71
CA PHE A 255 6.35 -5.74 -29.77
C PHE A 255 6.12 -6.52 -31.06
N VAL A 256 7.10 -7.32 -31.49
CA VAL A 256 6.97 -8.17 -32.68
C VAL A 256 5.83 -9.17 -32.48
N ALA A 257 5.80 -9.88 -31.38
CA ALA A 257 4.73 -10.83 -31.06
C ALA A 257 3.34 -10.15 -31.02
N GLY A 258 3.28 -8.96 -30.44
CA GLY A 258 2.08 -8.13 -30.39
C GLY A 258 1.61 -7.68 -31.78
N GLY A 259 2.53 -7.30 -32.65
CA GLY A 259 2.26 -6.95 -34.06
C GLY A 259 1.70 -8.13 -34.85
N ILE A 260 2.35 -9.30 -34.76
CA ILE A 260 1.88 -10.53 -35.44
C ILE A 260 0.45 -10.87 -35.00
N ARG A 261 0.18 -10.84 -33.70
CA ARG A 261 -1.17 -11.12 -33.15
C ARG A 261 -2.22 -10.10 -33.61
N ALA A 262 -1.84 -8.83 -33.71
CA ALA A 262 -2.75 -7.80 -34.19
C ALA A 262 -3.13 -8.01 -35.69
N PHE A 263 -2.17 -8.44 -36.49
CA PHE A 263 -2.44 -8.79 -37.90
C PHE A 263 -3.28 -10.06 -38.04
N ALA A 264 -3.01 -11.09 -37.25
CA ALA A 264 -3.77 -12.34 -37.25
C ALA A 264 -5.27 -12.15 -36.89
N ASN A 265 -5.56 -11.24 -35.95
CA ASN A 265 -6.93 -10.95 -35.54
C ASN A 265 -7.73 -10.05 -36.50
N LYS A 266 -7.08 -9.49 -37.53
CA LYS A 266 -7.76 -8.69 -38.58
C LYS A 266 -8.24 -9.51 -39.77
N LYS A 267 -7.82 -10.77 -39.87
CA LYS A 267 -8.32 -11.76 -40.83
C LYS A 267 -9.47 -12.56 -40.23
#